data_52051948dc52f1e3389f4ffeb1e8a096
#
_entry.id   52051948dc52f1e3389f4ffeb1e8a096
#
_cell.length_a   1.000
_cell.length_b   1.000
_cell.length_c   1.000
_cell.angle_alpha   90.00
_cell.angle_beta   90.00
_cell.angle_gamma   90.00
#
_symmetry.space_group_name_H-M   'P 1'
#
loop_
_entity.id
_entity.type
_entity.pdbx_description
1 polymer ?
#
loop_
_entity_poly.entity_id
_entity_poly.type
_entity_poly.pdbx_seq_one_letter_code
_entity_poly.pdbx_strand_id
1 'polypeptide(L)'
;MPYDFDKIARTYDRLNRVMTLGLDRRWRKRAVKEVESGKWHPEGELNTMEKKNNAVKKVESVLDVACGTGDMAVSLAERGCTVTGIDLSEEMLAIAKRKVESGKWKVADAENLPFPDDSFDAVTCAFGVRNFVHLEQGLSEMLRVLKPGGRMVILELATPDSPLIRPFYNLYTEHIIPWLGSRIAGNREAYTYLPESIARFPKGESFLEIIQNSKFRIHNSCQRKLTFGVCRMYVINKEAAR
;
A
#
# COMPACT_ATOMS: atom_id res chain seq x y z
N MET A 1 12.24 0.79 12.63
CA MET A 1 10.87 1.34 12.56
C MET A 1 10.59 2.28 13.71
N PRO A 2 9.88 3.39 13.52
CA PRO A 2 9.55 4.33 14.59
C PRO A 2 8.47 3.84 15.57
N TYR A 3 7.76 2.73 15.28
CA TYR A 3 6.73 2.14 16.13
C TYR A 3 6.83 0.61 16.14
N ASP A 4 6.60 0.01 17.31
CA ASP A 4 6.61 -1.44 17.52
C ASP A 4 5.20 -2.02 17.27
N PHE A 5 4.98 -2.57 16.08
CA PHE A 5 3.70 -3.12 15.64
C PHE A 5 3.35 -4.47 16.29
N ASP A 6 4.30 -5.19 16.89
CA ASP A 6 4.02 -6.45 17.58
C ASP A 6 3.03 -6.24 18.74
N LYS A 7 3.13 -5.10 19.43
CA LYS A 7 2.23 -4.75 20.53
C LYS A 7 0.74 -4.71 20.18
N ILE A 8 0.43 -4.46 18.91
CA ILE A 8 -0.96 -4.31 18.44
C ILE A 8 -1.39 -5.37 17.43
N ALA A 9 -0.51 -6.31 17.07
CA ALA A 9 -0.75 -7.27 15.99
C ALA A 9 -2.12 -7.97 16.09
N ARG A 10 -2.48 -8.46 17.28
CA ARG A 10 -3.75 -9.17 17.52
C ARG A 10 -5.00 -8.32 17.36
N THR A 11 -4.91 -7.02 17.57
CA THR A 11 -6.03 -6.08 17.50
C THR A 11 -5.97 -5.20 16.24
N TYR A 12 -4.89 -5.29 15.48
CA TYR A 12 -4.57 -4.42 14.34
C TYR A 12 -5.69 -4.33 13.31
N ASP A 13 -6.20 -5.47 12.86
CA ASP A 13 -7.28 -5.51 11.87
C ASP A 13 -8.56 -4.84 12.37
N ARG A 14 -8.91 -5.10 13.62
CA ARG A 14 -10.08 -4.49 14.25
C ARG A 14 -9.92 -2.98 14.37
N LEU A 15 -8.73 -2.53 14.76
CA LEU A 15 -8.38 -1.12 14.86
C LEU A 15 -8.47 -0.42 13.50
N ASN A 16 -7.85 -0.98 12.47
CA ASN A 16 -7.91 -0.44 11.13
C ASN A 16 -9.35 -0.32 10.62
N ARG A 17 -10.19 -1.33 10.85
CA ARG A 17 -11.60 -1.31 10.44
C ARG A 17 -12.40 -0.25 11.15
N VAL A 18 -12.19 -0.08 12.45
CA VAL A 18 -12.87 0.96 13.23
C VAL A 18 -12.39 2.34 12.77
N MET A 19 -11.06 2.55 12.65
CA MET A 19 -10.48 3.83 12.25
C MET A 19 -10.78 4.23 10.80
N THR A 20 -11.02 3.27 9.92
CA THR A 20 -11.38 3.55 8.52
C THR A 20 -12.87 3.39 8.24
N LEU A 21 -13.68 3.08 9.25
CA LEU A 21 -15.09 2.72 9.11
C LEU A 21 -15.30 1.58 8.08
N GLY A 22 -14.31 0.65 8.00
CA GLY A 22 -14.31 -0.47 7.05
C GLY A 22 -13.99 -0.10 5.60
N LEU A 23 -13.63 1.15 5.32
CA LEU A 23 -13.29 1.62 3.96
C LEU A 23 -11.96 1.03 3.46
N ASP A 24 -11.07 0.65 4.37
CA ASP A 24 -9.79 0.02 4.06
C ASP A 24 -9.94 -1.21 3.15
N ARG A 25 -10.97 -2.02 3.34
CA ARG A 25 -11.29 -3.17 2.47
C ARG A 25 -11.65 -2.74 1.04
N ARG A 26 -12.42 -1.64 0.90
CA ARG A 26 -12.79 -1.12 -0.42
C ARG A 26 -11.56 -0.54 -1.15
N TRP A 27 -10.67 0.12 -0.40
CA TRP A 27 -9.44 0.67 -0.96
C TRP A 27 -8.52 -0.46 -1.45
N ARG A 28 -8.31 -1.53 -0.65
CA ARG A 28 -7.53 -2.70 -1.06
C ARG A 28 -8.13 -3.39 -2.30
N LYS A 29 -9.43 -3.60 -2.34
CA LYS A 29 -10.09 -4.16 -3.53
C LYS A 29 -9.88 -3.31 -4.78
N ARG A 30 -9.84 -1.98 -4.64
CA ARG A 30 -9.49 -1.09 -5.76
C ARG A 30 -8.03 -1.24 -6.17
N ALA A 31 -7.11 -1.28 -5.22
CA ALA A 31 -5.69 -1.48 -5.50
C ALA A 31 -5.43 -2.81 -6.24
N VAL A 32 -6.07 -3.89 -5.82
CA VAL A 32 -5.97 -5.19 -6.49
C VAL A 32 -6.48 -5.12 -7.95
N LYS A 33 -7.56 -4.39 -8.22
CA LYS A 33 -8.02 -4.17 -9.60
C LYS A 33 -6.98 -3.43 -10.44
N GLU A 34 -6.25 -2.48 -9.86
CA GLU A 34 -5.16 -1.81 -10.57
C GLU A 34 -3.99 -2.75 -10.81
N VAL A 35 -3.66 -3.64 -9.88
CA VAL A 35 -2.65 -4.68 -10.08
C VAL A 35 -3.01 -5.56 -11.28
N GLU A 36 -4.27 -6.01 -11.38
CA GLU A 36 -4.74 -6.91 -12.44
C GLU A 36 -4.92 -6.23 -13.81
N SER A 37 -5.27 -4.94 -13.81
CA SER A 37 -5.74 -4.28 -15.05
C SER A 37 -4.69 -4.26 -16.16
N GLY A 38 -3.41 -4.37 -15.83
CA GLY A 38 -2.31 -4.35 -16.81
C GLY A 38 -2.28 -3.10 -17.73
N LYS A 39 -3.35 -2.30 -17.71
CA LYS A 39 -3.55 -1.13 -18.57
C LYS A 39 -3.48 0.15 -17.77
N TRP A 40 -2.76 1.11 -18.31
CA TRP A 40 -2.82 2.50 -17.87
C TRP A 40 -4.11 3.13 -18.38
N HIS A 41 -4.90 3.71 -17.49
CA HIS A 41 -6.02 4.59 -17.84
C HIS A 41 -5.84 5.91 -17.10
N PRO A 42 -5.45 6.99 -17.79
CA PRO A 42 -5.56 8.34 -17.24
C PRO A 42 -7.02 8.63 -16.88
N GLU A 43 -7.25 9.44 -15.85
CA GLU A 43 -8.60 9.80 -15.42
C GLU A 43 -9.40 10.35 -16.61
N GLY A 44 -10.48 9.68 -16.99
CA GLY A 44 -11.50 10.20 -17.91
C GLY A 44 -11.67 9.50 -19.24
N GLU A 45 -10.79 8.63 -19.70
CA GLU A 45 -10.97 7.96 -21.00
C GLU A 45 -11.11 6.45 -20.86
N LEU A 46 -12.36 6.00 -20.77
CA LEU A 46 -12.76 4.63 -21.13
C LEU A 46 -12.72 4.52 -22.66
N ASN A 47 -11.53 4.38 -23.22
CA ASN A 47 -11.42 4.20 -24.68
C ASN A 47 -11.78 2.76 -25.03
N THR A 48 -12.99 2.58 -25.53
CA THR A 48 -13.59 1.31 -25.96
C THR A 48 -12.88 0.65 -27.14
N MET A 49 -11.90 1.32 -27.76
CA MET A 49 -11.26 0.83 -29.00
C MET A 49 -9.99 -0.03 -28.78
N GLU A 50 -9.33 0.03 -27.62
CA GLU A 50 -8.13 -0.78 -27.39
C GLU A 50 -8.38 -2.22 -26.91
N LYS A 51 -9.64 -2.63 -26.79
CA LYS A 51 -10.03 -3.98 -26.35
C LYS A 51 -9.60 -5.13 -27.28
N LYS A 52 -9.07 -4.86 -28.45
CA LYS A 52 -8.91 -5.91 -29.46
C LYS A 52 -7.51 -6.50 -29.65
N ASN A 53 -6.41 -5.89 -29.20
CA ASN A 53 -5.09 -6.36 -29.66
C ASN A 53 -3.94 -6.45 -28.62
N ASN A 54 -4.15 -6.29 -27.33
CA ASN A 54 -3.06 -6.57 -26.36
C ASN A 54 -3.53 -7.62 -25.36
N ALA A 55 -2.97 -8.81 -25.42
CA ALA A 55 -3.07 -9.80 -24.36
C ALA A 55 -2.57 -9.16 -23.06
N VAL A 56 -3.49 -8.85 -22.14
CA VAL A 56 -3.14 -8.37 -20.80
C VAL A 56 -2.29 -9.47 -20.16
N LYS A 57 -1.02 -9.20 -19.93
CA LYS A 57 -0.14 -10.14 -19.24
C LYS A 57 -0.77 -10.41 -17.86
N LYS A 58 -1.12 -11.66 -17.60
CA LYS A 58 -1.65 -12.05 -16.29
C LYS A 58 -0.59 -11.81 -15.24
N VAL A 59 -0.95 -11.08 -14.19
CA VAL A 59 -0.09 -10.91 -13.01
C VAL A 59 -0.15 -12.19 -12.20
N GLU A 60 0.98 -12.89 -12.10
CA GLU A 60 1.07 -14.17 -11.41
C GLU A 60 1.78 -14.06 -10.07
N SER A 61 2.90 -13.32 -10.01
CA SER A 61 3.71 -13.15 -8.83
C SER A 61 3.63 -11.74 -8.27
N VAL A 62 3.22 -11.61 -7.01
CA VAL A 62 3.08 -10.31 -6.34
C VAL A 62 3.87 -10.31 -5.04
N LEU A 63 4.67 -9.26 -4.83
CA LEU A 63 5.27 -8.95 -3.54
C LEU A 63 4.39 -7.95 -2.80
N ASP A 64 3.96 -8.30 -1.59
CA ASP A 64 3.26 -7.39 -0.67
C ASP A 64 4.25 -6.93 0.42
N VAL A 65 4.68 -5.67 0.31
CA VAL A 65 5.71 -5.07 1.18
C VAL A 65 5.06 -4.42 2.39
N ALA A 66 5.62 -4.64 3.58
CA ALA A 66 5.01 -4.27 4.85
C ALA A 66 3.57 -4.79 4.92
N CYS A 67 3.42 -6.10 4.67
CA CYS A 67 2.13 -6.75 4.47
C CYS A 67 1.28 -6.83 5.74
N GLY A 68 1.88 -6.60 6.91
CA GLY A 68 1.21 -6.67 8.20
C GLY A 68 0.52 -8.02 8.40
N THR A 69 -0.73 -7.98 8.78
CA THR A 69 -1.59 -9.17 8.98
C THR A 69 -2.09 -9.81 7.67
N GLY A 70 -1.64 -9.35 6.50
CA GLY A 70 -1.93 -9.97 5.21
C GLY A 70 -3.28 -9.61 4.58
N ASP A 71 -3.96 -8.55 4.98
CA ASP A 71 -5.27 -8.18 4.39
C ASP A 71 -5.20 -7.84 2.89
N MET A 72 -4.06 -7.28 2.41
CA MET A 72 -3.83 -7.07 0.99
C MET A 72 -3.55 -8.39 0.30
N ALA A 73 -2.69 -9.22 0.90
CA ALA A 73 -2.35 -10.53 0.41
C ALA A 73 -3.59 -11.43 0.23
N VAL A 74 -4.56 -11.41 1.17
CA VAL A 74 -5.86 -12.10 1.03
C VAL A 74 -6.56 -11.66 -0.25
N SER A 75 -6.66 -10.34 -0.45
CA SER A 75 -7.36 -9.79 -1.62
C SER A 75 -6.67 -10.13 -2.95
N LEU A 76 -5.34 -10.29 -2.97
CA LEU A 76 -4.56 -10.72 -4.12
C LEU A 76 -4.69 -12.22 -4.37
N ALA A 77 -4.64 -13.04 -3.31
CA ALA A 77 -4.80 -14.50 -3.40
C ALA A 77 -6.18 -14.90 -3.90
N GLU A 78 -7.25 -14.19 -3.47
CA GLU A 78 -8.62 -14.36 -3.98
C GLU A 78 -8.73 -14.16 -5.50
N ARG A 79 -7.73 -13.48 -6.11
CA ARG A 79 -7.65 -13.26 -7.56
C ARG A 79 -6.70 -14.21 -8.27
N GLY A 80 -6.18 -15.21 -7.54
CA GLY A 80 -5.29 -16.25 -8.08
C GLY A 80 -3.85 -15.81 -8.26
N CYS A 81 -3.42 -14.73 -7.59
CA CYS A 81 -2.01 -14.34 -7.54
C CYS A 81 -1.24 -15.21 -6.56
N THR A 82 -0.01 -15.57 -6.90
CA THR A 82 0.97 -16.12 -5.96
C THR A 82 1.57 -14.97 -5.16
N VAL A 83 1.26 -14.89 -3.87
CA VAL A 83 1.67 -13.77 -3.02
C VAL A 83 2.91 -14.15 -2.20
N THR A 84 3.90 -13.27 -2.22
CA THR A 84 4.99 -13.24 -1.25
C THR A 84 4.78 -12.00 -0.38
N GLY A 85 4.68 -12.17 0.93
CA GLY A 85 4.54 -11.06 1.88
C GLY A 85 5.79 -10.91 2.72
N ILE A 86 6.20 -9.67 2.95
CA ILE A 86 7.26 -9.32 3.90
C ILE A 86 6.76 -8.30 4.92
N ASP A 87 7.24 -8.46 6.13
CA ASP A 87 7.08 -7.49 7.23
C ASP A 87 8.24 -7.62 8.19
N LEU A 88 8.50 -6.61 9.02
CA LEU A 88 9.48 -6.68 10.09
C LEU A 88 8.94 -7.41 11.33
N SER A 89 7.61 -7.44 11.49
CA SER A 89 6.91 -8.04 12.62
C SER A 89 6.63 -9.53 12.37
N GLU A 90 7.24 -10.40 13.17
CA GLU A 90 6.98 -11.84 13.14
C GLU A 90 5.53 -12.15 13.57
N GLU A 91 5.00 -11.41 14.54
CA GLU A 91 3.62 -11.57 15.02
C GLU A 91 2.59 -11.24 13.92
N MET A 92 2.84 -10.19 13.13
CA MET A 92 2.01 -9.85 11.98
C MET A 92 2.04 -10.95 10.93
N LEU A 93 3.23 -11.44 10.58
CA LEU A 93 3.40 -12.52 9.60
C LEU A 93 2.77 -13.83 10.05
N ALA A 94 2.81 -14.15 11.35
CA ALA A 94 2.11 -15.31 11.89
C ALA A 94 0.59 -15.24 11.67
N ILE A 95 0.00 -14.05 11.72
CA ILE A 95 -1.41 -13.83 11.40
C ILE A 95 -1.65 -13.94 9.89
N ALA A 96 -0.79 -13.31 9.07
CA ALA A 96 -0.88 -13.35 7.62
C ALA A 96 -0.82 -14.78 7.07
N LYS A 97 0.09 -15.60 7.59
CA LYS A 97 0.24 -17.03 7.23
C LYS A 97 -1.04 -17.83 7.48
N ARG A 98 -1.75 -17.54 8.57
CA ARG A 98 -3.05 -18.20 8.86
C ARG A 98 -4.16 -17.77 7.91
N LYS A 99 -4.11 -16.53 7.41
CA LYS A 99 -5.11 -16.01 6.46
C LYS A 99 -4.90 -16.52 5.04
N VAL A 100 -3.64 -16.69 4.62
CA VAL A 100 -3.29 -17.15 3.26
C VAL A 100 -2.20 -18.22 3.38
N GLU A 101 -2.61 -19.47 3.54
CA GLU A 101 -1.71 -20.62 3.73
C GLU A 101 -0.80 -20.86 2.51
N SER A 102 -1.28 -20.57 1.31
CA SER A 102 -0.51 -20.68 0.06
C SER A 102 0.52 -19.57 -0.15
N GLY A 103 0.49 -18.52 0.69
CA GLY A 103 1.43 -17.40 0.61
C GLY A 103 2.83 -17.75 1.11
N LYS A 104 3.82 -17.03 0.60
CA LYS A 104 5.20 -17.10 1.10
C LYS A 104 5.45 -15.91 2.01
N TRP A 105 5.96 -16.18 3.22
CA TRP A 105 6.12 -15.14 4.24
C TRP A 105 7.56 -15.07 4.71
N LYS A 106 8.11 -13.86 4.80
CA LYS A 106 9.50 -13.67 5.21
C LYS A 106 9.62 -12.39 6.05
N VAL A 107 10.30 -12.50 7.18
CA VAL A 107 10.74 -11.33 7.96
C VAL A 107 11.84 -10.65 7.16
N ALA A 108 11.58 -9.40 6.75
CA ALA A 108 12.54 -8.63 5.97
C ALA A 108 12.26 -7.13 6.05
N ASP A 109 13.30 -6.33 5.87
CA ASP A 109 13.21 -4.89 5.78
C ASP A 109 12.88 -4.47 4.34
N ALA A 110 11.89 -3.59 4.18
CA ALA A 110 11.52 -3.00 2.91
C ALA A 110 12.67 -2.20 2.26
N GLU A 111 13.59 -1.69 3.07
CA GLU A 111 14.76 -0.92 2.65
C GLU A 111 15.93 -1.79 2.20
N ASN A 112 15.83 -3.12 2.38
CA ASN A 112 16.82 -4.12 1.93
C ASN A 112 16.12 -5.44 1.59
N LEU A 113 15.44 -5.50 0.44
CA LEU A 113 14.63 -6.63 0.03
C LEU A 113 15.50 -7.85 -0.34
N PRO A 114 15.28 -9.02 0.30
CA PRO A 114 16.08 -10.22 0.08
C PRO A 114 15.63 -11.01 -1.16
N PHE A 115 15.42 -10.31 -2.26
CA PHE A 115 15.03 -10.87 -3.55
C PHE A 115 15.92 -10.31 -4.67
N PRO A 116 16.18 -11.11 -5.73
CA PRO A 116 16.87 -10.63 -6.93
C PRO A 116 16.12 -9.49 -7.61
N ASP A 117 16.82 -8.76 -8.48
CA ASP A 117 16.21 -7.80 -9.39
C ASP A 117 15.14 -8.49 -10.26
N ASP A 118 14.14 -7.73 -10.67
CA ASP A 118 13.14 -8.17 -11.65
C ASP A 118 12.43 -9.51 -11.30
N SER A 119 12.11 -9.72 -10.01
CA SER A 119 11.55 -10.99 -9.49
C SER A 119 10.03 -11.07 -9.57
N PHE A 120 9.32 -9.93 -9.46
CA PHE A 120 7.87 -9.90 -9.31
C PHE A 120 7.17 -9.17 -10.45
N ASP A 121 6.00 -9.68 -10.86
CA ASP A 121 5.16 -9.02 -11.88
C ASP A 121 4.51 -7.76 -11.33
N ALA A 122 4.20 -7.74 -10.03
CA ALA A 122 3.70 -6.57 -9.33
C ALA A 122 4.25 -6.47 -7.91
N VAL A 123 4.28 -5.25 -7.38
CA VAL A 123 4.64 -4.94 -5.99
C VAL A 123 3.53 -4.10 -5.37
N THR A 124 3.10 -4.45 -4.17
CA THR A 124 2.09 -3.70 -3.42
C THR A 124 2.64 -3.26 -2.07
N CYS A 125 2.15 -2.13 -1.57
CA CYS A 125 2.33 -1.72 -0.17
C CYS A 125 1.08 -0.97 0.28
N ALA A 126 0.41 -1.47 1.32
CA ALA A 126 -0.81 -0.85 1.82
C ALA A 126 -0.61 -0.33 3.25
N PHE A 127 -0.54 1.00 3.39
CA PHE A 127 -0.39 1.72 4.66
C PHE A 127 0.94 1.47 5.37
N GLY A 128 1.99 1.12 4.59
CA GLY A 128 3.32 0.78 5.09
C GLY A 128 4.38 1.82 4.81
N VAL A 129 4.36 2.47 3.64
CA VAL A 129 5.48 3.31 3.17
C VAL A 129 5.78 4.51 4.06
N ARG A 130 4.78 5.07 4.77
CA ARG A 130 5.00 6.17 5.72
C ARG A 130 5.86 5.79 6.93
N ASN A 131 6.05 4.47 7.16
CA ASN A 131 6.83 3.93 8.27
C ASN A 131 8.27 3.59 7.87
N PHE A 132 8.65 3.76 6.61
CA PHE A 132 10.03 3.57 6.17
C PHE A 132 10.91 4.64 6.79
N VAL A 133 12.10 4.24 7.25
CA VAL A 133 13.10 5.17 7.80
C VAL A 133 13.73 5.97 6.67
N HIS A 134 14.09 5.29 5.58
CA HIS A 134 14.64 5.87 4.36
C HIS A 134 13.67 5.60 3.20
N LEU A 135 12.67 6.47 3.04
CA LEU A 135 11.59 6.31 2.07
C LEU A 135 12.10 6.05 0.64
N GLU A 136 13.07 6.83 0.18
CA GLU A 136 13.64 6.69 -1.17
C GLU A 136 14.32 5.33 -1.38
N GLN A 137 14.99 4.82 -0.34
CA GLN A 137 15.63 3.52 -0.39
C GLN A 137 14.61 2.39 -0.49
N GLY A 138 13.57 2.41 0.34
CA GLY A 138 12.50 1.41 0.29
C GLY A 138 11.77 1.43 -1.06
N LEU A 139 11.44 2.61 -1.60
CA LEU A 139 10.85 2.74 -2.93
C LEU A 139 11.79 2.24 -4.03
N SER A 140 13.10 2.50 -3.90
CA SER A 140 14.12 2.00 -4.84
C SER A 140 14.19 0.47 -4.82
N GLU A 141 14.14 -0.16 -3.66
CA GLU A 141 14.13 -1.61 -3.52
C GLU A 141 12.86 -2.23 -4.12
N MET A 142 11.69 -1.62 -3.85
CA MET A 142 10.43 -2.05 -4.45
C MET A 142 10.47 -1.99 -5.99
N LEU A 143 11.08 -0.95 -6.55
CA LEU A 143 11.28 -0.82 -8.00
C LEU A 143 12.35 -1.78 -8.53
N ARG A 144 13.39 -2.08 -7.76
CA ARG A 144 14.45 -3.02 -8.14
C ARG A 144 13.90 -4.42 -8.36
N VAL A 145 13.11 -4.91 -7.42
CA VAL A 145 12.53 -6.27 -7.49
C VAL A 145 11.35 -6.39 -8.45
N LEU A 146 10.80 -5.26 -8.91
CA LEU A 146 9.72 -5.21 -9.90
C LEU A 146 10.27 -5.46 -11.30
N LYS A 147 9.70 -6.41 -12.04
CA LYS A 147 10.06 -6.71 -13.42
C LYS A 147 9.88 -5.50 -14.35
N PRO A 148 10.66 -5.38 -15.43
CA PRO A 148 10.36 -4.44 -16.51
C PRO A 148 8.94 -4.64 -17.04
N GLY A 149 8.20 -3.54 -17.20
CA GLY A 149 6.78 -3.56 -17.55
C GLY A 149 5.85 -3.97 -16.40
N GLY A 150 6.39 -4.22 -15.22
CA GLY A 150 5.63 -4.52 -14.00
C GLY A 150 4.99 -3.28 -13.38
N ARG A 151 4.11 -3.51 -12.41
CA ARG A 151 3.32 -2.47 -11.75
C ARG A 151 3.52 -2.45 -10.25
N MET A 152 3.76 -1.27 -9.71
CA MET A 152 3.74 -1.02 -8.27
C MET A 152 2.47 -0.26 -7.89
N VAL A 153 1.75 -0.73 -6.87
CA VAL A 153 0.55 -0.09 -6.34
C VAL A 153 0.70 0.16 -4.85
N ILE A 154 0.62 1.43 -4.47
CA ILE A 154 0.76 1.87 -3.08
C ILE A 154 -0.55 2.48 -2.62
N LEU A 155 -1.05 2.05 -1.47
CA LEU A 155 -2.13 2.71 -0.74
C LEU A 155 -1.55 3.41 0.49
N GLU A 156 -1.87 4.69 0.69
CA GLU A 156 -1.44 5.39 1.89
C GLU A 156 -2.48 6.39 2.38
N LEU A 157 -2.55 6.54 3.70
CA LEU A 157 -3.42 7.52 4.33
C LEU A 157 -2.86 8.93 4.09
N ALA A 158 -3.76 9.89 3.93
CA ALA A 158 -3.38 11.26 3.69
C ALA A 158 -4.38 12.23 4.33
N THR A 159 -3.92 13.42 4.65
CA THR A 159 -4.81 14.53 5.03
C THR A 159 -5.54 15.02 3.77
N PRO A 160 -6.89 15.11 3.79
CA PRO A 160 -7.67 15.64 2.68
C PRO A 160 -7.24 17.05 2.27
N ASP A 161 -7.23 17.32 0.96
CA ASP A 161 -6.90 18.65 0.44
C ASP A 161 -8.08 19.62 0.55
N SER A 162 -9.30 19.09 0.48
CA SER A 162 -10.52 19.90 0.48
C SER A 162 -10.69 20.69 1.79
N PRO A 163 -10.82 22.02 1.73
CA PRO A 163 -11.05 22.84 2.92
C PRO A 163 -12.39 22.54 3.60
N LEU A 164 -13.36 21.99 2.87
CA LEU A 164 -14.65 21.59 3.42
C LEU A 164 -14.58 20.27 4.19
N ILE A 165 -13.72 19.35 3.78
CA ILE A 165 -13.58 18.03 4.40
C ILE A 165 -12.58 18.04 5.56
N ARG A 166 -11.54 18.87 5.48
CA ARG A 166 -10.44 18.92 6.45
C ARG A 166 -10.91 19.15 7.90
N PRO A 167 -11.86 20.05 8.23
CA PRO A 167 -12.32 20.23 9.61
C PRO A 167 -12.94 18.95 10.20
N PHE A 168 -13.75 18.23 9.43
CA PHE A 168 -14.35 16.95 9.87
C PHE A 168 -13.29 15.86 10.02
N TYR A 169 -12.33 15.81 9.13
CA TYR A 169 -11.20 14.89 9.23
C TYR A 169 -10.37 15.17 10.50
N ASN A 170 -10.03 16.43 10.77
CA ASN A 170 -9.28 16.81 11.96
C ASN A 170 -10.06 16.46 13.23
N LEU A 171 -11.35 16.82 13.30
CA LEU A 171 -12.19 16.43 14.43
C LEU A 171 -12.18 14.91 14.66
N TYR A 172 -12.28 14.14 13.58
CA TYR A 172 -12.24 12.68 13.64
C TYR A 172 -10.88 12.14 14.13
N THR A 173 -9.78 12.64 13.58
CA THR A 173 -8.43 12.16 13.89
C THR A 173 -7.92 12.62 15.24
N GLU A 174 -8.28 13.83 15.68
CA GLU A 174 -7.78 14.43 16.92
C GLU A 174 -8.60 14.05 18.15
N HIS A 175 -9.89 13.72 17.98
CA HIS A 175 -10.78 13.45 19.11
C HIS A 175 -11.38 12.04 19.07
N ILE A 176 -11.94 11.63 17.92
CA ILE A 176 -12.68 10.35 17.85
C ILE A 176 -11.71 9.16 17.82
N ILE A 177 -10.65 9.20 17.02
CA ILE A 177 -9.67 8.11 16.96
C ILE A 177 -8.99 7.88 18.32
N PRO A 178 -8.46 8.89 19.03
CA PRO A 178 -7.88 8.67 20.36
C PRO A 178 -8.87 8.14 21.40
N TRP A 179 -10.12 8.63 21.37
CA TRP A 179 -11.18 8.16 22.25
C TRP A 179 -11.54 6.67 22.00
N LEU A 180 -11.72 6.27 20.74
CA LEU A 180 -11.94 4.87 20.36
C LEU A 180 -10.75 4.00 20.75
N GLY A 181 -9.54 4.49 20.50
CA GLY A 181 -8.33 3.78 20.77
C GLY A 181 -8.10 3.47 22.24
N SER A 182 -8.36 4.43 23.11
CA SER A 182 -8.25 4.24 24.54
C SER A 182 -9.19 3.15 25.06
N ARG A 183 -10.34 2.94 24.40
CA ARG A 183 -11.33 1.93 24.79
C ARG A 183 -11.11 0.54 24.18
N ILE A 184 -10.49 0.46 23.00
CA ILE A 184 -10.39 -0.80 22.24
C ILE A 184 -9.05 -1.50 22.48
N ALA A 185 -7.94 -0.77 22.55
CA ALA A 185 -6.61 -1.37 22.55
C ALA A 185 -5.79 -1.13 23.81
N GLY A 186 -6.21 -0.24 24.71
CA GLY A 186 -5.42 0.11 25.89
C GLY A 186 -4.06 0.76 25.59
N ASN A 187 -3.74 1.00 24.31
CA ASN A 187 -2.45 1.52 23.87
C ASN A 187 -2.61 2.92 23.26
N ARG A 188 -2.37 3.94 24.08
CA ARG A 188 -2.50 5.34 23.69
C ARG A 188 -1.44 5.79 22.68
N GLU A 189 -0.27 5.17 22.68
CA GLU A 189 0.87 5.52 21.84
C GLU A 189 0.60 5.31 20.33
N ALA A 190 -0.07 4.22 19.96
CA ALA A 190 -0.45 3.94 18.58
C ALA A 190 -1.34 5.03 17.95
N TYR A 191 -2.13 5.73 18.77
CA TYR A 191 -3.10 6.72 18.31
C TYR A 191 -2.52 8.12 18.18
N THR A 192 -1.43 8.42 18.89
CA THR A 192 -0.66 9.65 18.67
C THR A 192 0.28 9.50 17.47
N TYR A 193 0.86 8.32 17.30
CA TYR A 193 1.75 8.02 16.18
C TYR A 193 1.05 8.13 14.81
N LEU A 194 -0.19 7.63 14.68
CA LEU A 194 -0.88 7.58 13.39
C LEU A 194 -1.09 8.97 12.76
N PRO A 195 -1.71 9.96 13.41
CA PRO A 195 -1.88 11.31 12.84
C PRO A 195 -0.53 11.98 12.51
N GLU A 196 0.47 11.82 13.36
CA GLU A 196 1.80 12.39 13.14
C GLU A 196 2.50 11.79 11.92
N SER A 197 2.43 10.47 11.75
CA SER A 197 3.03 9.78 10.61
C SER A 197 2.36 10.18 9.29
N ILE A 198 1.02 10.34 9.29
CA ILE A 198 0.26 10.83 8.13
C ILE A 198 0.65 12.27 7.78
N ALA A 199 0.80 13.14 8.78
CA ALA A 199 1.13 14.56 8.57
C ALA A 199 2.54 14.75 8.00
N ARG A 200 3.50 13.91 8.38
CA ARG A 200 4.90 13.96 7.91
C ARG A 200 5.10 13.34 6.53
N PHE A 201 4.22 12.44 6.12
CA PHE A 201 4.38 11.71 4.86
C PHE A 201 4.14 12.62 3.65
N PRO A 202 5.06 12.66 2.66
CA PRO A 202 4.85 13.39 1.41
C PRO A 202 3.64 12.83 0.67
N LYS A 203 2.77 13.70 0.18
CA LYS A 203 1.54 13.26 -0.48
C LYS A 203 1.35 13.88 -1.86
N GLY A 204 0.59 13.21 -2.69
CA GLY A 204 0.23 13.73 -4.00
C GLY A 204 1.42 13.78 -4.94
N GLU A 205 1.61 14.91 -5.60
CA GLU A 205 2.70 15.10 -6.57
C GLU A 205 4.08 14.99 -5.91
N SER A 206 4.26 15.52 -4.68
CA SER A 206 5.54 15.43 -3.98
C SER A 206 5.99 13.99 -3.74
N PHE A 207 5.05 13.05 -3.51
CA PHE A 207 5.38 11.64 -3.42
C PHE A 207 5.73 11.03 -4.78
N LEU A 208 5.00 11.41 -5.84
CA LEU A 208 5.30 10.96 -7.20
C LEU A 208 6.67 11.48 -7.70
N GLU A 209 7.04 12.71 -7.36
CA GLU A 209 8.36 13.28 -7.67
C GLU A 209 9.49 12.45 -7.07
N ILE A 210 9.37 11.97 -5.82
CA ILE A 210 10.35 11.07 -5.20
C ILE A 210 10.54 9.81 -6.05
N ILE A 211 9.45 9.22 -6.53
CA ILE A 211 9.49 8.00 -7.36
C ILE A 211 10.08 8.30 -8.73
N GLN A 212 9.70 9.41 -9.35
CA GLN A 212 10.18 9.81 -10.69
C GLN A 212 11.67 10.16 -10.68
N ASN A 213 12.18 10.69 -9.57
CA ASN A 213 13.60 11.00 -9.38
C ASN A 213 14.45 9.75 -9.04
N SER A 214 13.83 8.56 -8.96
CA SER A 214 14.56 7.31 -8.75
C SER A 214 15.45 6.97 -9.95
N LYS A 215 16.46 6.12 -9.74
CA LYS A 215 17.33 5.62 -10.82
C LYS A 215 16.62 4.73 -11.85
N PHE A 216 15.41 4.30 -11.57
CA PHE A 216 14.63 3.43 -12.44
C PHE A 216 13.80 4.23 -13.44
N ARG A 217 13.72 3.72 -14.66
CA ARG A 217 12.86 4.33 -15.69
C ARG A 217 11.41 4.01 -15.41
N ILE A 218 10.63 5.04 -15.19
CA ILE A 218 9.19 4.96 -14.97
C ILE A 218 8.49 5.32 -16.29
N HIS A 219 7.70 4.38 -16.81
CA HIS A 219 6.90 4.62 -18.01
C HIS A 219 5.82 5.66 -17.74
N ASN A 220 5.08 5.47 -16.65
CA ASN A 220 4.09 6.43 -16.15
C ASN A 220 3.79 6.21 -14.67
N SER A 221 3.27 7.24 -14.05
CA SER A 221 2.80 7.20 -12.67
C SER A 221 1.59 8.10 -12.49
N CYS A 222 0.68 7.71 -11.61
CA CYS A 222 -0.46 8.55 -11.23
C CYS A 222 -0.87 8.35 -9.78
N GLN A 223 -1.64 9.30 -9.28
CA GLN A 223 -2.33 9.18 -8.01
C GLN A 223 -3.83 9.23 -8.20
N ARG A 224 -4.56 8.53 -7.33
CA ARG A 224 -6.01 8.61 -7.23
C ARG A 224 -6.44 8.88 -5.80
N LYS A 225 -7.25 9.91 -5.61
CA LYS A 225 -7.84 10.24 -4.30
C LYS A 225 -9.01 9.30 -4.03
N LEU A 226 -8.94 8.59 -2.92
CA LEU A 226 -10.01 7.72 -2.44
C LEU A 226 -10.68 8.38 -1.23
N THR A 227 -12.01 8.26 -1.13
CA THR A 227 -12.79 8.81 -0.01
C THR A 227 -12.39 10.27 0.32
N PHE A 228 -12.63 11.18 -0.63
CA PHE A 228 -12.32 12.61 -0.50
C PHE A 228 -10.84 12.92 -0.20
N GLY A 229 -9.92 11.99 -0.49
CA GLY A 229 -8.48 12.17 -0.29
C GLY A 229 -7.96 11.73 1.09
N VAL A 230 -8.78 11.08 1.90
CA VAL A 230 -8.35 10.42 3.17
C VAL A 230 -7.39 9.27 2.92
N CYS A 231 -7.54 8.61 1.78
CA CYS A 231 -6.58 7.63 1.28
C CYS A 231 -6.18 8.02 -0.14
N ARG A 232 -4.92 7.81 -0.48
CA ARG A 232 -4.39 7.96 -1.84
C ARG A 232 -3.89 6.62 -2.32
N MET A 233 -4.16 6.34 -3.58
CA MET A 233 -3.61 5.22 -4.30
C MET A 233 -2.65 5.74 -5.35
N TYR A 234 -1.42 5.23 -5.34
CA TYR A 234 -0.40 5.54 -6.31
C TYR A 234 -0.17 4.32 -7.18
N VAL A 235 -0.18 4.51 -8.48
CA VAL A 235 0.06 3.45 -9.46
C VAL A 235 1.26 3.85 -10.30
N ILE A 236 2.27 3.02 -10.32
CA ILE A 236 3.54 3.25 -10.99
C ILE A 236 3.82 2.08 -11.91
N ASN A 237 4.12 2.34 -13.17
CA ASN A 237 4.51 1.33 -14.13
C ASN A 237 5.99 1.49 -14.47
N LYS A 238 6.80 0.46 -14.20
CA LYS A 238 8.20 0.41 -14.60
C LYS A 238 8.30 0.27 -16.12
N GLU A 239 9.24 0.98 -16.75
CA GLU A 239 9.43 0.86 -18.20
C GLU A 239 9.74 -0.59 -18.59
N ALA A 240 9.18 -1.03 -19.70
CA ALA A 240 9.48 -2.36 -20.24
C ALA A 240 10.94 -2.42 -20.72
N ALA A 241 11.55 -3.61 -20.66
CA ALA A 241 12.84 -3.81 -21.31
C ALA A 241 12.67 -3.61 -22.82
N ARG A 242 13.64 -2.92 -23.42
CA ARG A 242 13.70 -2.74 -24.88
C ARG A 242 14.11 -4.04 -25.56
#